data_b3ea41b2f02409a0699428184fffe144
#
_entry.id   b3ea41b2f02409a0699428184fffe144
#
_cell.length_a   1.000
_cell.length_b   1.000
_cell.length_c   1.000
_cell.angle_alpha   90.00
_cell.angle_beta   90.00
_cell.angle_gamma   90.00
#
_symmetry.space_group_name_H-M   'P 1'
#
loop_
_entity.id
_entity.type
_entity.pdbx_description
1 polymer ?
#
loop_
_entity_poly.entity_id
_entity_poly.type
_entity_poly.pdbx_seq_one_letter_code
_entity_poly.pdbx_strand_id
1 'polypeptide(L)'
;LFTLSQGGRRIRCRESLTDLTSAVTMTLCQDKRLTHRTLSRAGLSLPAQRLAGSAEDNAAFLAEHGSLVVKPVDGEQGQGVAVDLRTPADVQAAIERARPFDERVLLESYHEGFDLRIVVIGFEVVAAAIRRPAEILGDGRHTIGELIDAQSRRRQAATGGESRIPKDAETLRTLHAAGYDYDSVLPQGKRMAVRKTANLHTGGILEDCLLY
;
A
#
# COMPACT_ATOMS: atom_id res chain seq x y z
N LEU A 1 6.71 -23.07 6.15
CA LEU A 1 7.87 -23.09 7.05
C LEU A 1 9.10 -23.58 6.30
N PHE A 2 10.22 -22.93 6.46
CA PHE A 2 11.53 -23.35 5.95
C PHE A 2 12.61 -23.09 7.01
N THR A 3 13.78 -23.65 6.82
CA THR A 3 14.91 -23.48 7.74
C THR A 3 16.11 -22.95 6.97
N LEU A 4 16.70 -21.89 7.47
CA LEU A 4 17.99 -21.40 7.03
C LEU A 4 19.08 -21.97 7.93
N SER A 5 20.18 -22.46 7.34
CA SER A 5 21.31 -23.02 8.07
C SER A 5 22.61 -22.45 7.52
N GLN A 6 23.46 -21.91 8.40
CA GLN A 6 24.77 -21.40 8.05
C GLN A 6 25.71 -21.48 9.27
N GLY A 7 26.93 -21.99 9.09
CA GLY A 7 27.93 -22.03 10.14
C GLY A 7 27.50 -22.77 11.42
N GLY A 8 26.69 -23.84 11.30
CA GLY A 8 26.16 -24.59 12.43
C GLY A 8 24.95 -23.95 13.11
N ARG A 9 24.56 -22.74 12.75
CA ARG A 9 23.33 -22.05 13.23
C ARG A 9 22.15 -22.42 12.35
N ARG A 10 20.97 -22.53 12.96
CA ARG A 10 19.71 -22.79 12.27
C ARG A 10 18.65 -21.82 12.75
N ILE A 11 17.88 -21.26 11.82
CA ILE A 11 16.73 -20.41 12.09
C ILE A 11 15.55 -20.95 11.29
N ARG A 12 14.43 -21.18 11.95
CA ARG A 12 13.17 -21.52 11.29
C ARG A 12 12.46 -20.25 10.91
N CYS A 13 11.92 -20.24 9.70
CA CYS A 13 11.24 -19.09 9.11
C CYS A 13 9.85 -19.46 8.63
N ARG A 14 8.92 -18.53 8.77
CA ARG A 14 7.62 -18.53 8.10
C ARG A 14 7.47 -17.19 7.40
N GLU A 15 7.58 -17.18 6.08
CA GLU A 15 7.68 -15.95 5.31
C GLU A 15 8.83 -15.06 5.80
N SER A 16 8.55 -13.83 6.23
CA SER A 16 9.54 -12.91 6.82
C SER A 16 9.71 -13.05 8.35
N LEU A 17 8.93 -13.91 9.00
CA LEU A 17 9.01 -14.15 10.45
C LEU A 17 10.04 -15.23 10.74
N THR A 18 10.72 -15.13 11.86
CA THR A 18 11.73 -16.09 12.31
C THR A 18 11.46 -16.55 13.74
N ASP A 19 12.22 -17.56 14.20
CA ASP A 19 12.23 -18.00 15.61
C ASP A 19 12.49 -16.83 16.60
N LEU A 20 13.08 -15.72 16.13
CA LEU A 20 13.36 -14.54 16.95
C LEU A 20 12.16 -13.59 17.06
N THR A 21 11.11 -13.80 16.27
CA THR A 21 9.90 -12.99 16.30
C THR A 21 8.97 -13.50 17.38
N SER A 22 8.79 -12.74 18.45
CA SER A 22 7.85 -13.12 19.51
C SER A 22 6.40 -12.94 19.08
N ALA A 23 5.47 -13.71 19.69
CA ALA A 23 4.04 -13.53 19.49
C ALA A 23 3.56 -12.11 19.85
N VAL A 24 4.17 -11.49 20.86
CA VAL A 24 3.88 -10.10 21.25
C VAL A 24 4.27 -9.14 20.14
N THR A 25 5.47 -9.29 19.57
CA THR A 25 5.92 -8.46 18.44
C THR A 25 5.01 -8.63 17.22
N MET A 26 4.63 -9.87 16.92
CA MET A 26 3.70 -10.15 15.82
C MET A 26 2.36 -9.44 16.03
N THR A 27 1.76 -9.53 17.21
CA THR A 27 0.51 -8.85 17.56
C THR A 27 0.64 -7.33 17.43
N LEU A 28 1.75 -6.75 17.91
CA LEU A 28 2.02 -5.31 17.81
C LEU A 28 2.12 -4.85 16.35
N CYS A 29 2.72 -5.64 15.48
CA CYS A 29 2.88 -5.30 14.06
C CYS A 29 1.61 -5.53 13.24
N GLN A 30 0.76 -6.48 13.64
CA GLN A 30 -0.47 -6.81 12.93
C GLN A 30 -1.56 -5.73 13.12
N ASP A 31 -1.77 -5.27 14.33
CA ASP A 31 -2.72 -4.18 14.62
C ASP A 31 -2.05 -2.81 14.40
N LYS A 32 -2.50 -2.10 13.35
CA LYS A 32 -1.97 -0.78 12.98
C LYS A 32 -2.11 0.28 14.06
N ARG A 33 -3.11 0.17 14.94
CA ARG A 33 -3.30 1.08 16.08
C ARG A 33 -2.28 0.82 17.18
N LEU A 34 -2.02 -0.46 17.48
CA LEU A 34 -1.01 -0.85 18.46
C LEU A 34 0.38 -0.43 17.97
N THR A 35 0.69 -0.67 16.70
CA THR A 35 1.93 -0.19 16.07
C THR A 35 2.08 1.33 16.22
N HIS A 36 1.07 2.09 15.80
CA HIS A 36 1.07 3.55 15.89
C HIS A 36 1.30 4.03 17.33
N ARG A 37 0.54 3.50 18.28
CA ARG A 37 0.69 3.87 19.71
C ARG A 37 2.09 3.55 20.25
N THR A 38 2.66 2.40 19.87
CA THR A 38 3.99 1.98 20.32
C THR A 38 5.07 2.91 19.76
N LEU A 39 5.02 3.21 18.48
CA LEU A 39 5.97 4.10 17.81
C LEU A 39 5.83 5.56 18.30
N SER A 40 4.61 6.03 18.53
CA SER A 40 4.35 7.37 19.10
C SER A 40 4.97 7.50 20.49
N ARG A 41 4.85 6.47 21.35
CA ARG A 41 5.48 6.46 22.69
C ARG A 41 7.00 6.43 22.61
N ALA A 42 7.57 5.93 21.53
CA ALA A 42 9.00 5.98 21.26
C ALA A 42 9.46 7.33 20.67
N GLY A 43 8.56 8.31 20.54
CA GLY A 43 8.89 9.67 20.07
C GLY A 43 9.02 9.80 18.56
N LEU A 44 8.56 8.81 17.78
CA LEU A 44 8.59 8.90 16.31
C LEU A 44 7.45 9.77 15.78
N SER A 45 7.75 10.59 14.77
CA SER A 45 6.75 11.35 14.03
C SER A 45 5.91 10.40 13.19
N LEU A 46 4.60 10.45 13.36
CA LEU A 46 3.63 9.57 12.70
C LEU A 46 2.50 10.38 12.10
N PRO A 47 1.83 9.89 11.04
CA PRO A 47 0.59 10.47 10.56
C PRO A 47 -0.45 10.51 11.68
N ALA A 48 -1.26 11.59 11.73
CA ALA A 48 -2.41 11.63 12.62
C ALA A 48 -3.36 10.47 12.28
N GLN A 49 -3.90 9.79 13.31
CA GLN A 49 -4.70 8.58 13.12
C GLN A 49 -5.90 8.56 14.08
N ARG A 50 -7.06 8.16 13.57
CA ARG A 50 -8.25 7.87 14.38
C ARG A 50 -9.08 6.74 13.78
N LEU A 51 -9.99 6.17 14.57
CA LEU A 51 -11.05 5.30 14.03
C LEU A 51 -12.10 6.14 13.31
N ALA A 52 -12.66 5.60 12.23
CA ALA A 52 -13.83 6.15 11.59
C ALA A 52 -14.98 6.23 12.60
N GLY A 53 -15.63 7.38 12.65
CA GLY A 53 -16.76 7.69 13.52
C GLY A 53 -18.00 8.08 12.73
N SER A 54 -18.75 9.09 13.22
CA SER A 54 -19.87 9.68 12.51
C SER A 54 -19.41 10.39 11.23
N ALA A 55 -20.33 10.67 10.32
CA ALA A 55 -20.02 11.41 9.09
C ALA A 55 -19.43 12.79 9.40
N GLU A 56 -19.96 13.48 10.43
CA GLU A 56 -19.49 14.78 10.91
C GLU A 56 -18.07 14.69 11.44
N ASP A 57 -17.77 13.68 12.28
CA ASP A 57 -16.43 13.46 12.83
C ASP A 57 -15.39 13.18 11.74
N ASN A 58 -15.77 12.38 10.75
CA ASN A 58 -14.89 12.03 9.63
C ASN A 58 -14.64 13.26 8.73
N ALA A 59 -15.67 14.07 8.50
CA ALA A 59 -15.54 15.31 7.74
C ALA A 59 -14.68 16.34 8.48
N ALA A 60 -14.81 16.46 9.81
CA ALA A 60 -13.97 17.34 10.62
C ALA A 60 -12.48 16.93 10.53
N PHE A 61 -12.19 15.63 10.63
CA PHE A 61 -10.83 15.11 10.50
C PHE A 61 -10.25 15.34 9.09
N LEU A 62 -11.09 15.20 8.05
CA LEU A 62 -10.69 15.54 6.68
C LEU A 62 -10.39 17.03 6.54
N ALA A 63 -11.23 17.90 7.11
CA ALA A 63 -11.02 19.35 7.05
C ALA A 63 -9.73 19.80 7.77
N GLU A 64 -9.37 19.15 8.89
CA GLU A 64 -8.14 19.42 9.62
C GLU A 64 -6.88 19.04 8.83
N HIS A 65 -6.92 17.91 8.09
CA HIS A 65 -5.72 17.36 7.44
C HIS A 65 -5.69 17.51 5.91
N GLY A 66 -6.77 17.96 5.29
CA GLY A 66 -6.89 18.23 3.85
C GLY A 66 -6.97 17.00 2.95
N SER A 67 -6.33 15.91 3.32
CA SER A 67 -6.38 14.64 2.59
C SER A 67 -6.16 13.45 3.53
N LEU A 68 -6.87 12.35 3.29
CA LEU A 68 -6.85 11.18 4.16
C LEU A 68 -6.50 9.89 3.42
N VAL A 69 -6.02 8.94 4.22
CA VAL A 69 -5.95 7.51 3.91
C VAL A 69 -7.03 6.80 4.72
N VAL A 70 -7.77 5.90 4.08
CA VAL A 70 -8.72 4.99 4.73
C VAL A 70 -8.18 3.58 4.60
N LYS A 71 -8.15 2.82 5.70
CA LYS A 71 -7.66 1.44 5.71
C LYS A 71 -8.29 0.62 6.84
N PRO A 72 -8.47 -0.71 6.69
CA PRO A 72 -8.87 -1.57 7.80
C PRO A 72 -7.77 -1.59 8.88
N VAL A 73 -8.16 -1.76 10.16
CA VAL A 73 -7.20 -1.89 11.29
C VAL A 73 -6.33 -3.12 11.07
N ASP A 74 -6.95 -4.26 10.79
CA ASP A 74 -6.29 -5.49 10.38
C ASP A 74 -6.50 -5.70 8.88
N GLY A 75 -5.51 -6.22 8.21
CA GLY A 75 -5.55 -6.46 6.77
C GLY A 75 -4.18 -6.35 6.12
N GLU A 76 -3.99 -7.14 5.09
CA GLU A 76 -2.74 -7.31 4.38
C GLU A 76 -2.87 -6.89 2.91
N GLN A 77 -1.74 -6.79 2.21
CA GLN A 77 -1.66 -6.62 0.75
C GLN A 77 -2.40 -5.40 0.20
N GLY A 78 -2.75 -4.41 1.05
CA GLY A 78 -3.44 -3.19 0.61
C GLY A 78 -4.93 -3.38 0.35
N GLN A 79 -5.52 -4.46 0.82
CA GLN A 79 -6.97 -4.69 0.73
C GLN A 79 -7.73 -3.63 1.51
N GLY A 80 -8.79 -3.07 0.91
CA GLY A 80 -9.60 -2.03 1.52
C GLY A 80 -8.89 -0.69 1.76
N VAL A 81 -7.67 -0.49 1.23
CA VAL A 81 -6.91 0.76 1.38
C VAL A 81 -7.25 1.72 0.24
N ALA A 82 -7.59 2.95 0.61
CA ALA A 82 -7.74 4.07 -0.30
C ALA A 82 -6.92 5.26 0.19
N VAL A 83 -6.24 5.95 -0.72
CA VAL A 83 -5.29 7.03 -0.37
C VAL A 83 -5.63 8.33 -1.10
N ASP A 84 -5.19 9.46 -0.52
CA ASP A 84 -5.40 10.81 -1.04
C ASP A 84 -6.88 11.10 -1.31
N LEU A 85 -7.70 10.90 -0.27
CA LEU A 85 -9.13 11.18 -0.28
C LEU A 85 -9.35 12.61 0.17
N ARG A 86 -10.00 13.42 -0.68
CA ARG A 86 -10.12 14.87 -0.47
C ARG A 86 -11.56 15.34 -0.31
N THR A 87 -12.54 14.45 -0.46
CA THR A 87 -13.95 14.80 -0.26
C THR A 87 -14.60 13.89 0.79
N PRO A 88 -15.59 14.40 1.56
CA PRO A 88 -16.33 13.57 2.52
C PRO A 88 -17.00 12.35 1.86
N ALA A 89 -17.47 12.49 0.63
CA ALA A 89 -18.11 11.39 -0.12
C ALA A 89 -17.10 10.27 -0.43
N ASP A 90 -15.87 10.61 -0.87
CA ASP A 90 -14.81 9.63 -1.12
C ASP A 90 -14.38 8.92 0.16
N VAL A 91 -14.26 9.66 1.27
CA VAL A 91 -13.92 9.08 2.58
C VAL A 91 -14.99 8.09 3.02
N GLN A 92 -16.28 8.46 2.93
CA GLN A 92 -17.39 7.57 3.29
C GLN A 92 -17.41 6.30 2.42
N ALA A 93 -17.30 6.46 1.10
CA ALA A 93 -17.25 5.32 0.18
C ALA A 93 -16.03 4.42 0.44
N ALA A 94 -14.90 4.98 0.84
CA ALA A 94 -13.71 4.21 1.21
C ALA A 94 -13.90 3.44 2.52
N ILE A 95 -14.57 4.04 3.52
CA ILE A 95 -14.91 3.36 4.79
C ILE A 95 -15.79 2.13 4.52
N GLU A 96 -16.80 2.28 3.68
CA GLU A 96 -17.70 1.18 3.30
C GLU A 96 -16.95 0.04 2.60
N ARG A 97 -16.00 0.36 1.72
CA ARG A 97 -15.13 -0.63 1.06
C ARG A 97 -14.14 -1.31 2.00
N ALA A 98 -13.72 -0.65 3.08
CA ALA A 98 -12.77 -1.20 4.05
C ALA A 98 -13.43 -2.15 5.05
N ARG A 99 -14.70 -1.91 5.44
CA ARG A 99 -15.46 -2.68 6.44
C ARG A 99 -15.54 -4.20 6.20
N PRO A 100 -15.64 -4.72 4.97
CA PRO A 100 -15.62 -6.16 4.74
C PRO A 100 -14.33 -6.87 5.20
N PHE A 101 -13.23 -6.13 5.38
CA PHE A 101 -11.94 -6.66 5.82
C PHE A 101 -11.73 -6.54 7.33
N ASP A 102 -12.21 -5.47 7.96
CA ASP A 102 -12.29 -5.26 9.42
C ASP A 102 -13.36 -4.20 9.69
N GLU A 103 -14.29 -4.46 10.61
CA GLU A 103 -15.29 -3.48 11.03
C GLU A 103 -14.66 -2.19 11.56
N ARG A 104 -13.46 -2.31 12.15
CA ARG A 104 -12.67 -1.19 12.62
C ARG A 104 -11.89 -0.59 11.46
N VAL A 105 -12.31 0.57 11.01
CA VAL A 105 -11.66 1.30 9.92
C VAL A 105 -10.88 2.47 10.48
N LEU A 106 -9.66 2.66 10.00
CA LEU A 106 -8.77 3.78 10.32
C LEU A 106 -8.85 4.87 9.28
N LEU A 107 -8.88 6.10 9.75
CA LEU A 107 -8.54 7.31 9.02
C LEU A 107 -7.15 7.75 9.44
N GLU A 108 -6.33 8.09 8.47
CA GLU A 108 -4.98 8.61 8.67
C GLU A 108 -4.76 9.87 7.82
N SER A 109 -4.01 10.86 8.32
CA SER A 109 -3.58 11.98 7.47
C SER A 109 -2.70 11.46 6.34
N TYR A 110 -2.99 11.90 5.10
CA TYR A 110 -2.17 11.57 3.94
C TYR A 110 -0.95 12.48 3.88
N HIS A 111 0.21 11.90 3.64
CA HIS A 111 1.44 12.63 3.41
C HIS A 111 2.02 12.21 2.06
N GLU A 112 2.32 13.18 1.24
CA GLU A 112 3.01 12.96 -0.03
C GLU A 112 4.48 12.64 0.24
N GLY A 113 5.04 11.66 -0.50
CA GLY A 113 6.41 11.25 -0.32
C GLY A 113 6.74 9.96 -1.06
N PHE A 114 7.93 9.47 -0.82
CA PHE A 114 8.37 8.18 -1.34
C PHE A 114 8.00 7.05 -0.37
N ASP A 115 7.53 5.94 -0.90
CA ASP A 115 7.34 4.71 -0.13
C ASP A 115 8.69 4.00 0.02
N LEU A 116 9.39 4.29 1.10
CA LEU A 116 10.69 3.72 1.41
C LEU A 116 10.52 2.48 2.30
N ARG A 117 11.04 1.34 1.84
CA ARG A 117 11.12 0.12 2.64
C ARG A 117 12.55 -0.10 3.12
N ILE A 118 12.72 -0.12 4.43
CA ILE A 118 14.00 -0.43 5.07
C ILE A 118 13.87 -1.79 5.75
N VAL A 119 14.81 -2.69 5.52
CA VAL A 119 14.91 -3.99 6.20
C VAL A 119 16.01 -3.89 7.24
N VAL A 120 15.63 -4.14 8.49
CA VAL A 120 16.54 -4.10 9.66
C VAL A 120 16.63 -5.49 10.26
N ILE A 121 17.81 -6.00 10.43
CA ILE A 121 18.10 -7.29 11.08
C ILE A 121 19.16 -7.06 12.15
N GLY A 122 18.88 -7.46 13.40
CA GLY A 122 19.81 -7.27 14.51
C GLY A 122 20.19 -5.80 14.76
N PHE A 123 19.24 -4.86 14.53
CA PHE A 123 19.43 -3.40 14.62
C PHE A 123 20.33 -2.80 13.53
N GLU A 124 20.69 -3.56 12.50
CA GLU A 124 21.45 -3.09 11.35
C GLU A 124 20.56 -3.00 10.11
N VAL A 125 20.70 -1.92 9.33
CA VAL A 125 20.04 -1.77 8.04
C VAL A 125 20.73 -2.67 7.03
N VAL A 126 20.03 -3.70 6.54
CA VAL A 126 20.60 -4.68 5.59
C VAL A 126 20.08 -4.49 4.18
N ALA A 127 18.96 -3.79 4.00
CA ALA A 127 18.44 -3.45 2.69
C ALA A 127 17.53 -2.22 2.76
N ALA A 128 17.49 -1.45 1.69
CA ALA A 128 16.53 -0.38 1.49
C ALA A 128 16.08 -0.33 0.04
N ALA A 129 14.78 -0.10 -0.19
CA ALA A 129 14.22 -0.01 -1.51
C ALA A 129 13.07 1.01 -1.56
N ILE A 130 12.99 1.77 -2.64
CA ILE A 130 11.83 2.60 -2.94
C ILE A 130 10.78 1.72 -3.62
N ARG A 131 9.56 1.76 -3.11
CA ARG A 131 8.41 1.16 -3.79
C ARG A 131 7.72 2.23 -4.63
N ARG A 132 7.46 1.91 -5.89
CA ARG A 132 6.71 2.77 -6.80
C ARG A 132 5.35 2.16 -7.11
N PRO A 133 4.30 2.97 -7.25
CA PRO A 133 3.00 2.51 -7.71
C PRO A 133 3.07 1.83 -9.08
N ALA A 134 2.02 1.07 -9.40
CA ALA A 134 1.87 0.50 -10.74
C ALA A 134 1.74 1.61 -11.79
N GLU A 135 2.56 1.54 -12.84
CA GLU A 135 2.55 2.46 -13.97
C GLU A 135 2.31 1.74 -15.28
N ILE A 136 1.73 2.46 -16.23
CA ILE A 136 1.64 2.05 -17.64
C ILE A 136 2.31 3.09 -18.52
N LEU A 137 2.75 2.66 -19.69
CA LEU A 137 3.33 3.50 -20.73
C LEU A 137 2.40 3.53 -21.94
N GLY A 138 1.93 4.71 -22.30
CA GLY A 138 1.11 4.93 -23.49
C GLY A 138 1.89 4.64 -24.79
N ASP A 139 1.21 4.00 -25.73
CA ASP A 139 1.74 3.73 -27.07
C ASP A 139 0.95 4.44 -28.17
N GLY A 140 -0.03 5.26 -27.80
CA GLY A 140 -0.89 6.01 -28.72
C GLY A 140 -1.89 5.15 -29.51
N ARG A 141 -2.08 3.88 -29.13
CA ARG A 141 -2.94 2.92 -29.86
C ARG A 141 -3.88 2.13 -28.95
N HIS A 142 -3.32 1.51 -27.90
CA HIS A 142 -4.09 0.68 -26.99
C HIS A 142 -4.77 1.52 -25.91
N THR A 143 -5.92 1.06 -25.48
CA THR A 143 -6.62 1.65 -24.33
C THR A 143 -5.85 1.41 -23.04
N ILE A 144 -6.11 2.24 -22.03
CA ILE A 144 -5.55 2.07 -20.69
C ILE A 144 -5.88 0.68 -20.14
N GLY A 145 -7.11 0.21 -20.37
CA GLY A 145 -7.54 -1.13 -19.96
C GLY A 145 -6.69 -2.24 -20.58
N GLU A 146 -6.37 -2.15 -21.87
CA GLU A 146 -5.51 -3.12 -22.59
C GLU A 146 -4.04 -3.06 -22.12
N LEU A 147 -3.52 -1.84 -21.86
CA LEU A 147 -2.17 -1.65 -21.33
C LEU A 147 -2.03 -2.23 -19.92
N ILE A 148 -3.05 -2.04 -19.04
CA ILE A 148 -3.11 -2.65 -17.71
C ILE A 148 -3.11 -4.18 -17.81
N ASP A 149 -3.91 -4.75 -18.72
CA ASP A 149 -3.98 -6.22 -18.91
C ASP A 149 -2.63 -6.76 -19.43
N ALA A 150 -2.00 -6.08 -20.37
CA ALA A 150 -0.70 -6.46 -20.90
C ALA A 150 0.38 -6.43 -19.80
N GLN A 151 0.40 -5.37 -18.99
CA GLN A 151 1.31 -5.24 -17.86
C GLN A 151 1.05 -6.29 -16.79
N SER A 152 -0.22 -6.57 -16.47
CA SER A 152 -0.62 -7.59 -15.51
C SER A 152 -0.15 -8.99 -15.93
N ARG A 153 -0.31 -9.35 -17.21
CA ARG A 153 0.20 -10.64 -17.73
C ARG A 153 1.72 -10.78 -17.58
N ARG A 154 2.48 -9.72 -17.89
CA ARG A 154 3.94 -9.73 -17.71
C ARG A 154 4.35 -9.93 -16.26
N ARG A 155 3.66 -9.23 -15.34
CA ARG A 155 3.94 -9.34 -13.91
C ARG A 155 3.57 -10.70 -13.34
N GLN A 156 2.40 -11.22 -13.68
CA GLN A 156 2.00 -12.57 -13.29
C GLN A 156 3.01 -13.61 -13.73
N ALA A 157 3.49 -13.53 -14.97
CA ALA A 157 4.53 -14.43 -15.48
C ALA A 157 5.85 -14.31 -14.70
N ALA A 158 6.25 -13.08 -14.33
CA ALA A 158 7.49 -12.82 -13.61
C ALA A 158 7.44 -13.17 -12.12
N THR A 159 6.24 -13.23 -11.51
CA THR A 159 6.04 -13.40 -10.06
C THR A 159 5.31 -14.69 -9.68
N GLY A 160 5.17 -15.64 -10.61
CA GLY A 160 4.41 -16.87 -10.35
C GLY A 160 2.92 -16.63 -10.04
N GLY A 161 2.34 -15.53 -10.55
CA GLY A 161 0.94 -15.17 -10.34
C GLY A 161 0.66 -14.21 -9.19
N GLU A 162 1.65 -13.86 -8.38
CA GLU A 162 1.45 -13.07 -7.15
C GLU A 162 1.17 -11.58 -7.40
N SER A 163 1.59 -11.03 -8.54
CA SER A 163 1.46 -9.59 -8.82
C SER A 163 0.65 -9.33 -10.08
N ARG A 164 -0.38 -8.48 -9.96
CA ARG A 164 -1.18 -7.97 -11.09
C ARG A 164 -1.73 -6.60 -10.76
N ILE A 165 -2.09 -5.81 -11.76
CA ILE A 165 -2.79 -4.54 -11.57
C ILE A 165 -4.30 -4.84 -11.58
N PRO A 166 -5.03 -4.70 -10.46
CA PRO A 166 -6.46 -4.96 -10.45
C PRO A 166 -7.21 -3.83 -11.16
N LYS A 167 -8.26 -4.19 -11.92
CA LYS A 167 -9.23 -3.24 -12.48
C LYS A 167 -10.38 -3.05 -11.49
N ASP A 168 -10.08 -2.44 -10.35
CA ASP A 168 -11.01 -2.19 -9.25
C ASP A 168 -11.41 -0.70 -9.14
N ALA A 169 -12.25 -0.39 -8.18
CA ALA A 169 -12.74 0.96 -7.93
C ALA A 169 -11.59 1.95 -7.62
N GLU A 170 -10.50 1.50 -6.97
CA GLU A 170 -9.36 2.36 -6.65
C GLU A 170 -8.52 2.68 -7.89
N THR A 171 -8.33 1.72 -8.79
CA THR A 171 -7.70 1.96 -10.09
C THR A 171 -8.55 2.94 -10.90
N LEU A 172 -9.86 2.71 -11.00
CA LEU A 172 -10.76 3.61 -11.74
C LEU A 172 -10.75 5.04 -11.15
N ARG A 173 -10.80 5.16 -9.82
CA ARG A 173 -10.69 6.46 -9.14
C ARG A 173 -9.40 7.19 -9.47
N THR A 174 -8.28 6.45 -9.54
CA THR A 174 -6.97 7.03 -9.91
C THR A 174 -6.97 7.53 -11.34
N LEU A 175 -7.56 6.76 -12.28
CA LEU A 175 -7.71 7.17 -13.67
C LEU A 175 -8.59 8.42 -13.80
N HIS A 176 -9.77 8.44 -13.16
CA HIS A 176 -10.69 9.58 -13.18
C HIS A 176 -10.04 10.86 -12.62
N ALA A 177 -9.27 10.75 -11.55
CA ALA A 177 -8.52 11.89 -11.00
C ALA A 177 -7.50 12.47 -11.98
N ALA A 178 -7.02 11.66 -12.93
CA ALA A 178 -6.12 12.09 -14.00
C ALA A 178 -6.86 12.47 -15.30
N GLY A 179 -8.19 12.44 -15.32
CA GLY A 179 -9.03 12.75 -16.50
C GLY A 179 -9.14 11.63 -17.53
N TYR A 180 -8.94 10.38 -17.11
CA TYR A 180 -8.99 9.18 -17.96
C TYR A 180 -9.95 8.13 -17.41
N ASP A 181 -10.28 7.15 -18.27
CA ASP A 181 -10.96 5.91 -17.93
C ASP A 181 -10.26 4.72 -18.59
N TYR A 182 -10.81 3.51 -18.48
CA TYR A 182 -10.22 2.31 -19.07
C TYR A 182 -10.20 2.31 -20.60
N ASP A 183 -11.16 3.02 -21.23
CA ASP A 183 -11.31 3.07 -22.69
C ASP A 183 -10.49 4.20 -23.32
N SER A 184 -9.93 5.08 -22.49
CA SER A 184 -9.06 6.17 -22.94
C SER A 184 -7.75 5.64 -23.51
N VAL A 185 -7.21 6.32 -24.54
CA VAL A 185 -5.91 6.02 -25.15
C VAL A 185 -4.88 7.03 -24.65
N LEU A 186 -3.81 6.54 -24.02
CA LEU A 186 -2.70 7.39 -23.59
C LEU A 186 -1.81 7.77 -24.78
N PRO A 187 -1.39 9.04 -24.88
CA PRO A 187 -0.39 9.45 -25.86
C PRO A 187 0.88 8.61 -25.80
N GLN A 188 1.51 8.39 -26.93
CA GLN A 188 2.76 7.64 -27.03
C GLN A 188 3.84 8.26 -26.14
N GLY A 189 4.51 7.42 -25.33
CA GLY A 189 5.57 7.81 -24.41
C GLY A 189 5.08 8.41 -23.10
N LYS A 190 3.78 8.66 -22.92
CA LYS A 190 3.23 9.15 -21.64
C LYS A 190 3.24 8.03 -20.61
N ARG A 191 3.95 8.26 -19.49
CA ARG A 191 3.88 7.40 -18.31
C ARG A 191 2.75 7.86 -17.40
N MET A 192 2.02 6.94 -16.83
CA MET A 192 0.94 7.25 -15.88
C MET A 192 0.85 6.19 -14.80
N ALA A 193 0.87 6.63 -13.54
CA ALA A 193 0.54 5.77 -12.42
C ALA A 193 -0.97 5.45 -12.46
N VAL A 194 -1.31 4.16 -12.39
CA VAL A 194 -2.70 3.69 -12.40
C VAL A 194 -3.20 3.33 -11.01
N ARG A 195 -2.34 3.43 -10.03
CA ARG A 195 -2.66 3.32 -8.60
C ARG A 195 -1.83 4.32 -7.81
N LYS A 196 -2.33 4.74 -6.65
CA LYS A 196 -1.58 5.61 -5.72
C LYS A 196 -0.81 4.79 -4.68
N THR A 197 -1.19 3.55 -4.42
CA THR A 197 -0.50 2.65 -3.50
C THR A 197 0.64 1.92 -4.19
N ALA A 198 1.82 1.86 -3.55
CA ALA A 198 3.01 1.18 -4.06
C ALA A 198 3.08 -0.29 -3.62
N ASN A 199 1.96 -1.02 -3.67
CA ASN A 199 1.90 -2.41 -3.26
C ASN A 199 2.35 -3.34 -4.39
N LEU A 200 3.25 -4.29 -4.09
CA LEU A 200 3.80 -5.23 -5.07
C LEU A 200 2.73 -6.17 -5.64
N HIS A 201 1.79 -6.64 -4.82
CA HIS A 201 0.70 -7.52 -5.25
C HIS A 201 -0.27 -6.81 -6.21
N THR A 202 -0.37 -5.47 -6.11
CA THR A 202 -1.20 -4.66 -7.01
C THR A 202 -0.41 -3.98 -8.13
N GLY A 203 0.72 -4.56 -8.49
CA GLY A 203 1.50 -4.12 -9.65
C GLY A 203 2.60 -3.11 -9.37
N GLY A 204 2.82 -2.71 -8.12
CA GLY A 204 3.95 -1.85 -7.73
C GLY A 204 5.31 -2.51 -8.00
N ILE A 205 6.36 -1.71 -8.08
CA ILE A 205 7.74 -2.17 -8.33
C ILE A 205 8.65 -1.77 -7.17
N LEU A 206 9.76 -2.49 -7.03
CA LEU A 206 10.85 -2.16 -6.13
C LEU A 206 11.99 -1.56 -6.96
N GLU A 207 12.58 -0.50 -6.44
CA GLU A 207 13.80 0.10 -6.93
C GLU A 207 14.81 0.10 -5.78
N ASP A 208 15.93 -0.58 -5.95
CA ASP A 208 17.01 -0.62 -4.96
C ASP A 208 17.58 0.79 -4.75
N CYS A 209 17.77 1.18 -3.52
CA CYS A 209 18.32 2.49 -3.16
C CYS A 209 19.50 2.42 -2.19
N LEU A 210 20.06 1.23 -1.90
CA LEU A 210 21.31 1.13 -1.18
C LEU A 210 22.46 1.53 -2.13
N LEU A 211 23.11 2.61 -1.77
CA LEU A 211 24.43 2.94 -2.31
C LEU A 211 25.47 2.10 -1.54
N TYR A 212 26.08 1.15 -2.20
CA TYR A 212 27.21 0.39 -1.69
C TYR A 212 28.49 1.24 -1.70
#